data_0b289db4992e2a650deafab1d7bbc6a7
#
_entry.id   0b289db4992e2a650deafab1d7bbc6a7
#
_cell.length_a   1.000
_cell.length_b   1.000
_cell.length_c   1.000
_cell.angle_alpha   90.00
_cell.angle_beta   90.00
_cell.angle_gamma   90.00
#
_symmetry.space_group_name_H-M   'P 1'
#
loop_
_entity.id
_entity.type
_entity.pdbx_description
1 polymer ?
#
loop_
_entity_poly.entity_id
_entity_poly.type
_entity_poly.pdbx_seq_one_letter_code
_entity_poly.pdbx_strand_id
1 'polypeptide(L)'
;MEDRMDIGRIVLAKAGRDKGKIFVIVGKIDEQYVLIANGTNRTIEKPKKKKIKHLDYRPDLLEDVKIKLEKGQKVLDAEIRKGLKMLGYNK
;
A
#
# COMPACT_ATOMS: atom_id res chain seq x y z
N MET A 1 -0.06 19.30 7.79
CA MET A 1 1.19 18.53 7.71
C MET A 1 1.02 17.39 6.73
N GLU A 2 1.99 17.19 5.86
CA GLU A 2 1.90 16.14 4.86
C GLU A 2 2.03 14.76 5.50
N ASP A 3 1.09 13.88 5.18
CA ASP A 3 1.13 12.50 5.65
C ASP A 3 1.72 11.61 4.57
N ARG A 4 2.99 11.26 4.73
CA ARG A 4 3.73 10.45 3.76
C ARG A 4 3.30 8.99 3.75
N MET A 5 2.65 8.54 4.82
CA MET A 5 2.14 7.17 4.93
C MET A 5 0.63 7.14 4.78
N ASP A 6 0.12 7.95 3.87
CA ASP A 6 -1.30 8.05 3.60
C ASP A 6 -1.84 6.80 2.90
N ILE A 7 -3.14 6.55 3.06
CA ILE A 7 -3.80 5.44 2.34
C ILE A 7 -3.64 5.68 0.84
N GLY A 8 -3.26 4.63 0.11
CA GLY A 8 -2.97 4.71 -1.31
C GLY A 8 -1.50 4.97 -1.63
N ARG A 9 -0.71 5.31 -0.63
CA ARG A 9 0.73 5.57 -0.82
C ARG A 9 1.46 4.30 -1.21
N ILE A 10 2.34 4.39 -2.21
CA ILE A 10 3.19 3.28 -2.60
C ILE A 10 4.43 3.29 -1.70
N VAL A 11 4.77 2.11 -1.18
CA VAL A 11 5.90 1.95 -0.26
C VAL A 11 6.77 0.77 -0.67
N LEU A 12 8.04 0.85 -0.33
CA LEU A 12 9.00 -0.23 -0.50
C LEU A 12 9.31 -0.82 0.88
N ALA A 13 9.20 -2.13 0.99
CA ALA A 13 9.56 -2.81 2.24
C ALA A 13 11.09 -2.88 2.36
N LYS A 14 11.61 -2.44 3.52
CA LYS A 14 13.05 -2.40 3.79
C LYS A 14 13.54 -3.56 4.65
N ALA A 15 12.64 -4.30 5.25
CA ALA A 15 13.01 -5.34 6.20
C ALA A 15 12.05 -6.52 6.13
N GLY A 16 12.48 -7.65 6.66
CA GLY A 16 11.67 -8.85 6.74
C GLY A 16 11.63 -9.65 5.45
N ARG A 17 10.69 -10.59 5.39
CA ARG A 17 10.54 -11.47 4.23
C ARG A 17 10.14 -10.73 2.96
N ASP A 18 9.48 -9.60 3.12
CA ASP A 18 9.00 -8.81 2.00
C ASP A 18 10.01 -7.76 1.54
N LYS A 19 11.22 -7.78 2.08
CA LYS A 19 12.26 -6.81 1.73
C LYS A 19 12.45 -6.71 0.22
N GLY A 20 12.45 -5.48 -0.27
CA GLY A 20 12.62 -5.21 -1.69
C GLY A 20 11.34 -5.25 -2.51
N LYS A 21 10.21 -5.60 -1.90
CA LYS A 21 8.92 -5.64 -2.60
C LYS A 21 8.16 -4.35 -2.43
N ILE A 22 7.32 -4.05 -3.42
CA ILE A 22 6.49 -2.85 -3.44
C ILE A 22 5.09 -3.20 -2.98
N PHE A 23 4.50 -2.30 -2.18
CA PHE A 23 3.15 -2.45 -1.64
C PHE A 23 2.42 -1.12 -1.69
N VAL A 24 1.13 -1.17 -1.42
CA VAL A 24 0.28 0.01 -1.27
C VAL A 24 -0.29 0.01 0.15
N ILE A 25 -0.30 1.16 0.80
CA ILE A 25 -0.92 1.30 2.10
C ILE A 25 -2.44 1.27 1.90
N VAL A 26 -3.11 0.31 2.52
CA VAL A 26 -4.56 0.15 2.39
C VAL A 26 -5.30 0.43 3.70
N GLY A 27 -4.57 0.66 4.79
CA GLY A 27 -5.18 1.01 6.06
C GLY A 27 -4.15 1.54 7.02
N LYS A 28 -4.60 2.29 8.01
CA LYS A 28 -3.74 2.82 9.06
C LYS A 28 -4.24 2.27 10.39
N ILE A 29 -3.33 1.73 11.17
CA ILE A 29 -3.69 1.16 12.49
C ILE A 29 -3.44 2.21 13.58
N ASP A 30 -2.23 2.76 13.61
CA ASP A 30 -1.84 3.78 14.58
C ASP A 30 -0.63 4.55 14.03
N GLU A 31 0.08 5.25 14.89
CA GLU A 31 1.23 6.06 14.48
C GLU A 31 2.43 5.23 14.03
N GLN A 32 2.47 3.96 14.39
CA GLN A 32 3.61 3.09 14.11
C GLN A 32 3.33 2.03 13.06
N TYR A 33 2.05 1.67 12.84
CA TYR A 33 1.69 0.55 12.00
C TYR A 33 0.66 0.91 10.93
N VAL A 34 0.83 0.30 9.77
CA VAL A 34 -0.11 0.40 8.66
C VAL A 34 -0.41 -0.99 8.13
N LEU A 35 -1.47 -1.08 7.33
CA LEU A 35 -1.80 -2.30 6.59
C LEU A 35 -1.36 -2.10 5.15
N ILE A 36 -0.66 -3.09 4.60
CA ILE A 36 -0.14 -3.03 3.23
C ILE A 36 -0.62 -4.21 2.42
N ALA A 37 -0.79 -4.00 1.12
CA ALA A 37 -1.21 -5.03 0.17
C ALA A 37 -0.55 -4.77 -1.19
N ASN A 38 -0.41 -5.82 -1.99
CA ASN A 38 0.12 -5.70 -3.35
C ASN A 38 -0.79 -6.37 -4.38
N GLY A 39 -1.89 -6.96 -3.94
CA GLY A 39 -2.85 -7.61 -4.84
C GLY A 39 -2.46 -9.00 -5.27
N THR A 40 -1.33 -9.52 -4.78
CA THR A 40 -0.88 -10.88 -5.10
C THR A 40 -0.76 -11.72 -3.84
N ASN A 41 0.39 -11.77 -3.20
CA ASN A 41 0.55 -12.53 -1.96
C ASN A 41 0.03 -11.79 -0.72
N ARG A 42 -0.15 -10.48 -0.80
CA ARG A 42 -0.80 -9.69 0.25
C ARG A 42 -2.03 -9.04 -0.36
N THR A 43 -3.20 -9.60 -0.06
CA THR A 43 -4.45 -9.17 -0.69
C THR A 43 -5.14 -8.08 0.12
N ILE A 44 -6.10 -7.43 -0.52
CA ILE A 44 -6.89 -6.39 0.14
C ILE A 44 -7.71 -6.95 1.30
N GLU A 45 -8.12 -8.22 1.22
CA GLU A 45 -8.86 -8.87 2.29
C GLU A 45 -7.96 -9.35 3.43
N LYS A 46 -6.71 -9.65 3.13
CA LYS A 46 -5.73 -10.11 4.11
C LYS A 46 -4.44 -9.30 3.99
N PRO A 47 -4.53 -8.00 4.26
CA PRO A 47 -3.35 -7.15 4.20
C PRO A 47 -2.39 -7.48 5.33
N LYS A 48 -1.14 -7.11 5.15
CA LYS A 48 -0.14 -7.33 6.18
C LYS A 48 0.01 -6.10 7.04
N LYS A 49 0.06 -6.31 8.35
CA LYS A 49 0.44 -5.26 9.31
C LYS A 49 1.95 -5.05 9.22
N LYS A 50 2.37 -3.82 9.02
CA LYS A 50 3.79 -3.51 8.86
C LYS A 50 4.14 -2.25 9.63
N LYS A 51 5.31 -2.28 10.27
CA LYS A 51 5.81 -1.12 11.00
C LYS A 51 6.29 -0.05 10.01
N ILE A 52 5.87 1.18 10.22
CA ILE A 52 6.20 2.28 9.30
C ILE A 52 7.71 2.46 9.13
N LYS A 53 8.48 2.29 10.20
CA LYS A 53 9.93 2.45 10.12
C LYS A 53 10.60 1.44 9.20
N HIS A 54 9.91 0.36 8.84
CA HIS A 54 10.42 -0.66 7.92
C HIS A 54 9.98 -0.42 6.48
N LEU A 55 9.39 0.74 6.20
CA LEU A 55 8.89 1.11 4.89
C LEU A 55 9.52 2.40 4.39
N ASP A 56 9.86 2.43 3.11
CA ASP A 56 10.23 3.66 2.41
C ASP A 56 9.04 4.10 1.57
N TYR A 57 8.55 5.31 1.79
CA TYR A 57 7.47 5.82 0.96
C TYR A 57 8.00 6.23 -0.41
N ARG A 58 7.14 6.10 -1.41
CA ARG A 58 7.40 6.59 -2.76
C ARG A 58 6.54 7.81 -3.01
N PRO A 59 6.92 8.68 -3.97
CA PRO A 59 6.11 9.90 -4.22
C PRO A 59 4.76 9.60 -4.83
N ASP A 60 4.56 8.39 -5.36
CA ASP A 60 3.33 8.04 -6.04
C ASP A 60 2.22 7.62 -5.08
N LEU A 61 1.00 7.96 -5.45
CA LEU A 61 -0.20 7.66 -4.68
C LEU A 61 -1.24 7.10 -5.63
N LEU A 62 -1.84 5.96 -5.27
CA LEU A 62 -2.96 5.41 -6.04
C LEU A 62 -4.24 6.12 -5.58
N GLU A 63 -4.57 7.23 -6.22
CA GLU A 63 -5.68 8.08 -5.80
C GLU A 63 -7.03 7.38 -5.84
N ASP A 64 -7.27 6.55 -6.87
CA ASP A 64 -8.52 5.81 -6.97
C ASP A 64 -8.69 4.85 -5.80
N VAL A 65 -7.63 4.16 -5.42
CA VAL A 65 -7.65 3.26 -4.28
C VAL A 65 -7.87 4.04 -2.99
N LYS A 66 -7.17 5.15 -2.84
CA LYS A 66 -7.33 6.01 -1.66
C LYS A 66 -8.77 6.48 -1.50
N ILE A 67 -9.36 7.03 -2.58
CA ILE A 67 -10.72 7.55 -2.55
C ILE A 67 -11.72 6.47 -2.19
N LYS A 68 -11.60 5.30 -2.83
CA LYS A 68 -12.52 4.19 -2.55
C LYS A 68 -12.43 3.73 -1.11
N LEU A 69 -11.22 3.57 -0.59
CA LEU A 69 -11.05 3.11 0.80
C LEU A 69 -11.55 4.14 1.80
N GLU A 70 -11.32 5.42 1.53
CA GLU A 70 -11.81 6.46 2.41
C GLU A 70 -13.33 6.58 2.43
N LYS A 71 -13.98 6.20 1.31
CA LYS A 71 -15.44 6.19 1.21
C LYS A 71 -16.06 4.87 1.64
N GLY A 72 -15.26 3.93 2.09
CA GLY A 72 -15.76 2.61 2.46
C GLY A 72 -16.17 1.75 1.28
N GLN A 73 -15.71 2.06 0.09
CA GLN A 73 -16.03 1.31 -1.11
C GLN A 73 -15.06 0.14 -1.29
N LYS A 74 -15.53 -0.89 -1.99
CA LYS A 74 -14.71 -2.08 -2.22
C LYS A 74 -13.61 -1.81 -3.23
N VAL A 75 -12.39 -2.27 -2.90
CA VAL A 75 -11.25 -2.26 -3.80
C VAL A 75 -10.89 -3.70 -4.12
N LEU A 76 -10.67 -3.98 -5.40
CA LEU A 76 -10.26 -5.31 -5.86
C LEU A 76 -8.74 -5.40 -5.94
N ASP A 77 -8.22 -6.60 -5.70
CA ASP A 77 -6.78 -6.84 -5.85
C ASP A 77 -6.28 -6.50 -7.26
N ALA A 78 -7.11 -6.74 -8.27
CA ALA A 78 -6.79 -6.39 -9.64
C ALA A 78 -6.54 -4.89 -9.82
N GLU A 79 -7.27 -4.05 -9.08
CA GLU A 79 -7.06 -2.60 -9.15
C GLU A 79 -5.70 -2.21 -8.60
N ILE A 80 -5.27 -2.87 -7.53
CA ILE A 80 -3.95 -2.62 -6.93
C ILE A 80 -2.86 -3.05 -7.90
N ARG A 81 -2.98 -4.27 -8.45
CA ARG A 81 -1.99 -4.77 -9.42
C ARG A 81 -1.87 -3.87 -10.64
N LYS A 82 -3.02 -3.45 -11.18
CA LYS A 82 -3.05 -2.57 -12.34
C LYS A 82 -2.41 -1.22 -12.04
N GLY A 83 -2.73 -0.65 -10.90
CA GLY A 83 -2.17 0.63 -10.50
C GLY A 83 -0.66 0.59 -10.36
N LEU A 84 -0.13 -0.47 -9.72
CA LEU A 84 1.30 -0.64 -9.57
C LEU A 84 1.98 -0.83 -10.94
N LYS A 85 1.36 -1.61 -11.82
CA LYS A 85 1.90 -1.84 -13.16
C LYS A 85 1.96 -0.55 -13.98
N MET A 86 0.90 0.25 -13.93
CA MET A 86 0.83 1.49 -14.69
C MET A 86 1.87 2.50 -14.24
N LEU A 87 2.27 2.47 -12.98
CA LEU A 87 3.31 3.34 -12.45
C LEU A 87 4.72 2.74 -12.59
N GLY A 88 4.82 1.54 -13.17
CA GLY A 88 6.12 0.92 -13.42
C GLY A 88 6.71 0.13 -12.27
N TYR A 89 5.94 -0.10 -11.21
CA TYR A 89 6.44 -0.82 -10.04
C TYR A 89 6.28 -2.33 -10.12
N ASN A 90 5.34 -2.79 -10.90
CA ASN A 90 5.06 -4.21 -11.03
C ASN A 90 5.51 -4.69 -12.41
N LYS A 91 6.67 -5.32 -12.46
CA LYS A 91 7.24 -5.82 -13.71
C LYS A 91 6.94 -7.29 -13.93
#